data_3dab6185fe18306dd1fc9103c437bd79
#
_entry.id   3dab6185fe18306dd1fc9103c437bd79
#
_cell.length_a   1.000
_cell.length_b   1.000
_cell.length_c   1.000
_cell.angle_alpha   90.00
_cell.angle_beta   90.00
_cell.angle_gamma   90.00
#
_symmetry.space_group_name_H-M   'P 1'
#
loop_
_entity.id
_entity.type
_entity.pdbx_description
1 polymer ?
#
loop_
_entity_poly.entity_id
_entity_poly.type
_entity_poly.pdbx_seq_one_letter_code
_entity_poly.pdbx_strand_id
1 'polypeptide(L)'
;MKTTTTKHRGDAAEDAALDYLRDAGLLLLARNYRTPGRGGGEIDLIMRDPRGSSGGTLVFVEVRQRSAGTHGGAGGSITGMKQRRIVFAAQHYLSRLRVVPPCRFDVVLVEEKITWLQGAFDAG
;
A
#
# COMPACT_ATOMS: atom_id res chain seq x y z
N MET A 1 31.57 -0.98 -3.52
CA MET A 1 30.59 0.05 -3.35
C MET A 1 29.32 -0.26 -4.10
N LYS A 2 28.27 -0.19 -3.43
CA LYS A 2 27.02 -0.59 -3.98
C LYS A 2 26.29 0.60 -4.60
N THR A 3 25.84 0.43 -5.82
CA THR A 3 25.04 1.49 -6.43
C THR A 3 23.61 1.40 -5.96
N THR A 4 22.93 2.53 -5.97
CA THR A 4 21.52 2.56 -5.64
C THR A 4 20.74 1.98 -6.81
N THR A 5 19.98 0.96 -6.54
CA THR A 5 19.15 0.32 -7.55
C THR A 5 17.71 0.80 -7.38
N THR A 6 16.90 0.51 -8.38
CA THR A 6 15.47 0.81 -8.30
C THR A 6 14.86 0.11 -7.10
N LYS A 7 15.29 -1.11 -6.83
CA LYS A 7 14.77 -1.85 -5.69
C LYS A 7 15.11 -1.15 -4.39
N HIS A 8 16.35 -0.67 -4.23
CA HIS A 8 16.74 0.02 -3.01
C HIS A 8 15.94 1.30 -2.81
N ARG A 9 15.69 2.05 -3.89
CA ARG A 9 14.88 3.25 -3.77
C ARG A 9 13.44 2.92 -3.39
N GLY A 10 12.92 1.83 -3.95
CA GLY A 10 11.58 1.39 -3.59
C GLY A 10 11.48 0.97 -2.14
N ASP A 11 12.51 0.27 -1.65
CA ASP A 11 12.52 -0.15 -0.24
C ASP A 11 12.61 1.06 0.68
N ALA A 12 13.40 2.06 0.32
CA ALA A 12 13.50 3.28 1.13
C ALA A 12 12.18 4.02 1.19
N ALA A 13 11.46 4.08 0.06
CA ALA A 13 10.15 4.71 0.04
C ALA A 13 9.16 3.95 0.90
N GLU A 14 9.20 2.61 0.84
CA GLU A 14 8.34 1.81 1.68
C GLU A 14 8.65 1.98 3.15
N ASP A 15 9.95 2.07 3.49
CA ASP A 15 10.34 2.32 4.88
C ASP A 15 9.79 3.65 5.37
N ALA A 16 9.91 4.69 4.56
CA ALA A 16 9.40 6.00 4.93
C ALA A 16 7.88 6.00 5.08
N ALA A 17 7.19 5.32 4.17
CA ALA A 17 5.73 5.21 4.25
C ALA A 17 5.33 4.46 5.51
N LEU A 18 6.03 3.37 5.82
CA LEU A 18 5.72 2.58 7.00
C LEU A 18 5.90 3.38 8.27
N ASP A 19 7.02 4.11 8.38
CA ASP A 19 7.26 4.94 9.55
C ASP A 19 6.17 6.00 9.70
N TYR A 20 5.78 6.61 8.58
CA TYR A 20 4.73 7.63 8.60
C TYR A 20 3.41 7.04 9.11
N LEU A 21 3.04 5.86 8.59
CA LEU A 21 1.77 5.24 8.99
C LEU A 21 1.80 4.76 10.43
N ARG A 22 2.94 4.25 10.88
CA ARG A 22 3.08 3.85 12.29
C ARG A 22 2.97 5.06 13.22
N ASP A 23 3.56 6.17 12.84
CA ASP A 23 3.44 7.39 13.63
C ASP A 23 1.98 7.86 13.68
N ALA A 24 1.22 7.56 12.65
CA ALA A 24 -0.20 7.89 12.63
C ALA A 24 -1.06 6.89 13.39
N GLY A 25 -0.47 5.83 13.91
CA GLY A 25 -1.16 4.87 14.75
C GLY A 25 -1.54 3.56 14.09
N LEU A 26 -1.13 3.35 12.84
CA LEU A 26 -1.44 2.09 12.18
C LEU A 26 -0.43 1.01 12.58
N LEU A 27 -0.88 -0.24 12.54
CA LEU A 27 -0.06 -1.38 12.92
C LEU A 27 0.26 -2.19 11.67
N LEU A 28 1.51 -2.62 11.55
CA LEU A 28 1.94 -3.41 10.39
C LEU A 28 1.55 -4.86 10.57
N LEU A 29 0.92 -5.43 9.55
CA LEU A 29 0.55 -6.85 9.53
C LEU A 29 1.40 -7.63 8.55
N ALA A 30 1.70 -7.07 7.40
CA ALA A 30 2.52 -7.74 6.41
C ALA A 30 3.16 -6.72 5.48
N ARG A 31 4.28 -7.08 4.88
CA ARG A 31 4.99 -6.21 3.97
C ARG A 31 5.35 -7.02 2.74
N ASN A 32 5.22 -6.40 1.58
CA ASN A 32 5.53 -7.03 0.30
C ASN A 32 4.79 -8.35 0.12
N TYR A 33 3.49 -8.27 0.32
CA TYR A 33 2.64 -9.45 0.19
C TYR A 33 2.43 -9.76 -1.29
N ARG A 34 2.72 -10.98 -1.68
CA ARG A 34 2.57 -11.41 -3.07
C ARG A 34 1.79 -12.68 -3.13
N THR A 35 0.94 -12.78 -4.18
CA THR A 35 0.25 -14.04 -4.44
C THR A 35 1.16 -14.91 -5.30
N PRO A 36 1.05 -16.23 -5.17
CA PRO A 36 1.87 -17.12 -5.98
C PRO A 36 1.40 -17.17 -7.43
N GLY A 37 2.30 -17.57 -8.30
CA GLY A 37 1.96 -17.85 -9.67
C GLY A 37 2.00 -16.63 -10.58
N ARG A 38 1.70 -16.89 -11.84
CA ARG A 38 1.66 -15.84 -12.85
C ARG A 38 0.39 -15.03 -12.71
N GLY A 39 0.49 -13.76 -13.09
CA GLY A 39 -0.67 -12.90 -13.06
C GLY A 39 -1.13 -12.57 -11.66
N GLY A 40 -0.29 -12.89 -10.68
CA GLY A 40 -0.64 -12.61 -9.30
C GLY A 40 -0.59 -11.14 -8.98
N GLY A 41 -0.97 -10.82 -7.76
CA GLY A 41 -0.97 -9.46 -7.27
C GLY A 41 0.08 -9.24 -6.20
N GLU A 42 0.19 -7.98 -5.82
CA GLU A 42 1.22 -7.58 -4.87
C GLU A 42 0.71 -6.37 -4.10
N ILE A 43 1.00 -6.33 -2.81
CA ILE A 43 0.63 -5.21 -1.94
C ILE A 43 1.88 -4.82 -1.16
N ASP A 44 2.21 -3.54 -1.19
CA ASP A 44 3.42 -3.08 -0.53
C ASP A 44 3.33 -3.21 0.99
N LEU A 45 2.24 -2.74 1.58
CA LEU A 45 2.04 -2.84 3.03
C LEU A 45 0.60 -3.24 3.32
N ILE A 46 0.43 -4.14 4.28
CA ILE A 46 -0.88 -4.45 4.84
C ILE A 46 -0.85 -4.01 6.28
N MET A 47 -1.72 -3.07 6.63
CA MET A 47 -1.74 -2.43 7.93
C MET A 47 -3.11 -2.61 8.58
N ARG A 48 -3.18 -2.37 9.87
CA ARG A 48 -4.45 -2.26 10.56
C ARG A 48 -4.56 -0.89 11.19
N ASP A 49 -5.66 -0.22 10.89
CA ASP A 49 -5.99 1.06 11.50
C ASP A 49 -6.93 0.75 12.67
N PRO A 50 -6.46 0.89 13.91
CA PRO A 50 -7.29 0.49 15.06
C PRO A 50 -8.38 1.50 15.40
N ARG A 51 -8.39 2.63 14.74
CA ARG A 51 -9.41 3.65 15.01
C ARG A 51 -10.74 3.20 14.47
N GLY A 52 -11.80 3.70 15.06
CA GLY A 52 -13.14 3.30 14.70
C GLY A 52 -13.62 2.16 15.56
N SER A 53 -14.70 1.52 15.14
CA SER A 53 -15.33 0.49 15.94
C SER A 53 -14.84 -0.90 15.56
N SER A 54 -15.04 -1.85 16.44
CA SER A 54 -14.96 -3.29 16.14
C SER A 54 -13.61 -3.77 15.65
N GLY A 55 -12.53 -3.32 16.26
CA GLY A 55 -11.23 -3.87 15.95
C GLY A 55 -10.53 -3.22 14.79
N GLY A 56 -11.11 -2.18 14.21
CA GLY A 56 -10.42 -1.37 13.22
C GLY A 56 -10.64 -1.80 11.79
N THR A 57 -9.86 -1.21 10.92
CA THR A 57 -9.96 -1.40 9.48
C THR A 57 -8.66 -1.99 8.97
N LEU A 58 -8.78 -2.94 8.06
CA LEU A 58 -7.64 -3.50 7.36
C LEU A 58 -7.31 -2.59 6.18
N VAL A 59 -6.06 -2.16 6.09
CA VAL A 59 -5.65 -1.16 5.11
C VAL A 59 -4.61 -1.77 4.19
N PHE A 60 -4.92 -1.81 2.91
CA PHE A 60 -3.99 -2.28 1.89
C PHE A 60 -3.36 -1.05 1.25
N VAL A 61 -2.04 -0.93 1.35
CA VAL A 61 -1.33 0.30 1.01
C VAL A 61 -0.42 0.08 -0.18
N GLU A 62 -0.58 0.94 -1.17
CA GLU A 62 0.34 1.04 -2.29
C GLU A 62 1.25 2.24 -2.05
N VAL A 63 2.55 2.01 -2.10
CA VAL A 63 3.54 3.07 -1.91
C VAL A 63 4.06 3.50 -3.27
N ARG A 64 4.00 4.77 -3.56
CA ARG A 64 4.49 5.32 -4.81
C ARG A 64 5.54 6.38 -4.54
N GLN A 65 6.72 6.19 -5.09
CA GLN A 65 7.77 7.18 -5.03
C GLN A 65 7.74 8.00 -6.31
N ARG A 66 7.84 9.30 -6.16
CA ARG A 66 7.89 10.20 -7.29
C ARG A 66 9.10 11.09 -7.15
N SER A 67 9.79 11.26 -8.27
CA SER A 67 10.95 12.13 -8.26
C SER A 67 10.55 13.54 -8.66
N ALA A 68 11.39 14.47 -8.27
CA ALA A 68 11.19 15.87 -8.63
C ALA A 68 11.11 15.96 -10.14
N GLY A 69 10.22 16.80 -10.61
CA GLY A 69 10.05 17.01 -12.04
C GLY A 69 9.12 16.01 -12.71
N THR A 70 8.65 15.04 -11.98
CA THR A 70 7.68 14.12 -12.54
C THR A 70 6.35 14.84 -12.71
N HIS A 71 5.81 14.79 -13.90
CA HIS A 71 4.53 15.42 -14.17
C HIS A 71 3.44 14.39 -14.03
N GLY A 72 3.15 14.08 -12.83
CA GLY A 72 2.31 12.96 -12.57
C GLY A 72 0.84 13.17 -12.75
N GLY A 73 0.42 14.23 -13.32
CA GLY A 73 -0.99 14.45 -13.42
C GLY A 73 -1.63 14.28 -12.05
N ALA A 74 -2.54 13.37 -11.89
CA ALA A 74 -3.14 13.12 -10.60
C ALA A 74 -2.14 12.32 -9.77
N GLY A 75 -1.54 12.96 -8.79
CA GLY A 75 -0.45 12.37 -8.03
C GLY A 75 -0.72 11.00 -7.45
N GLY A 76 -1.93 10.75 -6.98
CA GLY A 76 -2.26 9.47 -6.39
C GLY A 76 -2.85 8.47 -7.34
N SER A 77 -2.94 8.79 -8.62
CA SER A 77 -3.59 7.90 -9.58
C SER A 77 -2.83 6.61 -9.74
N ILE A 78 -3.56 5.53 -9.73
CA ILE A 78 -3.03 4.20 -9.98
C ILE A 78 -3.83 3.62 -11.13
N THR A 79 -3.14 3.03 -12.12
CA THR A 79 -3.83 2.48 -13.28
C THR A 79 -4.83 1.42 -12.87
N GLY A 80 -5.84 1.23 -13.72
CA GLY A 80 -6.82 0.20 -13.44
C GLY A 80 -6.21 -1.19 -13.32
N MET A 81 -5.20 -1.47 -14.14
CA MET A 81 -4.51 -2.75 -14.06
C MET A 81 -3.83 -2.92 -12.70
N LYS A 82 -3.16 -1.88 -12.22
CA LYS A 82 -2.50 -1.94 -10.92
C LYS A 82 -3.52 -2.13 -9.81
N GLN A 83 -4.64 -1.41 -9.90
CA GLN A 83 -5.70 -1.56 -8.90
C GLN A 83 -6.21 -2.99 -8.86
N ARG A 84 -6.44 -3.59 -10.02
CA ARG A 84 -6.94 -4.97 -10.08
C ARG A 84 -5.95 -5.94 -9.46
N ARG A 85 -4.66 -5.72 -9.67
CA ARG A 85 -3.64 -6.59 -9.07
C ARG A 85 -3.59 -6.45 -7.56
N ILE A 86 -3.77 -5.24 -7.07
CA ILE A 86 -3.82 -5.00 -5.63
C ILE A 86 -5.07 -5.65 -5.04
N VAL A 87 -6.22 -5.47 -5.69
CA VAL A 87 -7.46 -6.07 -5.22
C VAL A 87 -7.36 -7.59 -5.23
N PHE A 88 -6.76 -8.16 -6.26
CA PHE A 88 -6.56 -9.61 -6.32
C PHE A 88 -5.74 -10.11 -5.14
N ALA A 89 -4.65 -9.43 -4.83
CA ALA A 89 -3.80 -9.79 -3.70
C ALA A 89 -4.56 -9.63 -2.38
N ALA A 90 -5.36 -8.57 -2.27
CA ALA A 90 -6.15 -8.34 -1.07
C ALA A 90 -7.16 -9.46 -0.87
N GLN A 91 -7.83 -9.88 -1.92
CA GLN A 91 -8.79 -10.98 -1.83
C GLN A 91 -8.09 -12.26 -1.40
N HIS A 92 -6.90 -12.50 -1.91
CA HIS A 92 -6.12 -13.67 -1.53
C HIS A 92 -5.77 -13.61 -0.04
N TYR A 93 -5.35 -12.45 0.44
CA TYR A 93 -5.04 -12.28 1.85
C TYR A 93 -6.29 -12.52 2.71
N LEU A 94 -7.42 -11.94 2.29
CA LEU A 94 -8.66 -12.05 3.05
C LEU A 94 -9.19 -13.48 3.09
N SER A 95 -8.93 -14.27 2.07
CA SER A 95 -9.41 -15.65 2.03
C SER A 95 -8.82 -16.50 3.16
N ARG A 96 -7.78 -16.03 3.80
CA ARG A 96 -7.13 -16.71 4.92
C ARG A 96 -7.75 -16.36 6.26
N LEU A 97 -8.64 -15.40 6.29
CA LEU A 97 -9.22 -14.91 7.53
C LEU A 97 -10.58 -15.56 7.76
N ARG A 98 -10.88 -15.85 9.02
CA ARG A 98 -12.18 -16.43 9.36
C ARG A 98 -13.29 -15.40 9.25
N VAL A 99 -12.99 -14.17 9.62
CA VAL A 99 -13.94 -13.08 9.56
C VAL A 99 -13.28 -11.95 8.78
N VAL A 100 -13.99 -11.42 7.78
CA VAL A 100 -13.46 -10.35 6.96
C VAL A 100 -13.77 -9.01 7.62
N PRO A 101 -12.74 -8.26 8.02
CA PRO A 101 -12.96 -6.96 8.63
C PRO A 101 -13.28 -5.91 7.57
N PRO A 102 -13.69 -4.71 7.99
CA PRO A 102 -13.74 -3.60 7.04
C PRO A 102 -12.37 -3.38 6.41
N CYS A 103 -12.37 -3.02 5.13
CA CYS A 103 -11.14 -2.86 4.38
C CYS A 103 -11.11 -1.51 3.68
N ARG A 104 -9.88 -1.04 3.44
CA ARG A 104 -9.67 0.23 2.75
C ARG A 104 -8.39 0.12 1.91
N PHE A 105 -8.39 0.74 0.75
CA PHE A 105 -7.21 0.80 -0.12
C PHE A 105 -6.64 2.21 -0.09
N ASP A 106 -5.41 2.33 0.37
CA ASP A 106 -4.75 3.62 0.51
C ASP A 106 -3.52 3.70 -0.39
N VAL A 107 -3.15 4.93 -0.71
CA VAL A 107 -1.92 5.21 -1.45
C VAL A 107 -1.09 6.18 -0.63
N VAL A 108 0.20 5.89 -0.51
CA VAL A 108 1.14 6.81 0.13
C VAL A 108 2.13 7.28 -0.93
N LEU A 109 2.15 8.57 -1.16
CA LEU A 109 3.08 9.19 -2.11
C LEU A 109 4.30 9.65 -1.33
N VAL A 110 5.47 9.19 -1.75
CA VAL A 110 6.72 9.54 -1.10
C VAL A 110 7.50 10.47 -2.03
N GLU A 111 7.59 11.72 -1.64
CA GLU A 111 8.30 12.75 -2.39
C GLU A 111 9.12 13.53 -1.35
N GLU A 112 9.29 14.84 -1.55
CA GLU A 112 9.91 15.65 -0.51
C GLU A 112 9.13 15.56 0.79
N LYS A 113 7.82 15.44 0.67
CA LYS A 113 6.97 15.18 1.82
C LYS A 113 6.09 13.97 1.48
N ILE A 114 5.54 13.39 2.52
CA ILE A 114 4.70 12.21 2.37
C ILE A 114 3.24 12.64 2.34
N THR A 115 2.50 12.13 1.35
CA THR A 115 1.07 12.36 1.24
C THR A 115 0.35 11.03 1.35
N TRP A 116 -0.60 10.96 2.26
CA TRP A 116 -1.35 9.73 2.52
C TRP A 116 -2.77 9.93 2.03
N LEU A 117 -3.15 9.15 1.04
CA LEU A 117 -4.47 9.23 0.42
C LEU A 117 -5.28 8.03 0.90
N GLN A 118 -6.21 8.29 1.81
CA GLN A 118 -7.03 7.23 2.36
C GLN A 118 -8.21 6.96 1.44
N GLY A 119 -8.52 5.67 1.25
CA GLY A 119 -9.63 5.30 0.40
C GLY A 119 -9.44 5.77 -1.03
N ALA A 120 -8.24 5.56 -1.57
CA ALA A 120 -7.89 6.08 -2.89
C ALA A 120 -8.63 5.37 -4.01
N PHE A 121 -9.04 4.14 -3.78
CA PHE A 121 -9.88 3.38 -4.72
C PHE A 121 -10.57 2.28 -3.92
N ASP A 122 -11.49 1.58 -4.58
CA ASP A 122 -12.18 0.49 -3.91
C ASP A 122 -12.13 -0.78 -4.75
N ALA A 123 -12.71 -1.83 -4.23
CA ALA A 123 -12.57 -3.15 -4.85
C ALA A 123 -13.43 -3.33 -6.10
N GLY A 124 -14.28 -2.40 -6.38
CA GLY A 124 -15.09 -2.56 -7.57
C GLY A 124 -16.38 -1.84 -7.51
#